data_a35f607f18836f6e5f12135a523a4dee
#
_entry.id   a35f607f18836f6e5f12135a523a4dee
#
_cell.length_a   1.000
_cell.length_b   1.000
_cell.length_c   1.000
_cell.angle_alpha   90.00
_cell.angle_beta   90.00
_cell.angle_gamma   90.00
#
_symmetry.space_group_name_H-M   'P 1'
#
loop_
_entity.id
_entity.type
_entity.pdbx_description
1 polymer ?
#
loop_
_entity_poly.entity_id
_entity_poly.type
_entity_poly.pdbx_seq_one_letter_code
_entity_poly.pdbx_strand_id
1 'polypeptide(L)'
;MSLNTKISSLAAAAFLSMVLYACFVPNAASVHPSQVDFGKFPLKKLSEYGFFKGEMKQLQPNDKVLLYEPAATLFSDYSFKKRFVWMPEGTPATFDVSKPNETLHFPDQTILVKNFYYPEDFARPEGAKRILETRLLVKDKGQWKAYPYRWNDTQTEATYKVTGETIPVTWKDEQGKAHQINYAMPNKNQCKSCHNQKDAFVPIGPKIKQLNHAIAYEDGKENQLTRWIKMGYLKANATDIAKIKSLVSMNDAQASLNARARSYLDVNCGHCHNPDGPASTSGLYLNYEENNPFHWGVMKSPVAAGIGAGSFKFDVNPGKGKASILTYRMNSVHPGIMMPEVGRVSIHHEGVALIERWIDGL
;
A
#
# COMPACT_ATOMS: atom_id res chain seq x y z
N MET A 1 63.62 -4.49 -48.29
CA MET A 1 63.16 -5.35 -47.22
C MET A 1 63.24 -4.53 -45.96
N SER A 2 62.28 -4.09 -45.50
CA SER A 2 60.93 -4.10 -45.02
C SER A 2 60.94 -3.45 -43.62
N LEU A 3 60.52 -2.22 -43.62
CA LEU A 3 60.35 -1.41 -42.43
C LEU A 3 58.89 -1.42 -41.87
N ASN A 4 58.06 -2.34 -42.41
CA ASN A 4 56.61 -2.33 -42.19
C ASN A 4 56.08 -3.39 -41.20
N THR A 5 56.96 -4.15 -40.53
CA THR A 5 56.51 -5.25 -39.66
C THR A 5 56.62 -5.00 -38.14
N LYS A 6 57.05 -3.78 -37.72
CA LYS A 6 57.16 -3.49 -36.28
C LYS A 6 56.12 -2.51 -35.71
N ILE A 7 55.19 -2.00 -36.53
CA ILE A 7 54.17 -1.05 -36.06
C ILE A 7 52.85 -1.78 -35.70
N SER A 8 52.63 -3.01 -36.19
CA SER A 8 51.39 -3.76 -35.94
C SER A 8 51.29 -4.42 -34.57
N SER A 9 52.40 -4.60 -33.85
CA SER A 9 52.41 -5.31 -32.55
C SER A 9 52.20 -4.40 -31.33
N LEU A 10 52.38 -3.08 -31.44
CA LEU A 10 52.16 -2.19 -30.33
C LEU A 10 50.70 -1.69 -30.25
N ALA A 11 49.96 -1.71 -31.36
CA ALA A 11 48.55 -1.30 -31.35
C ALA A 11 47.62 -2.36 -30.77
N ALA A 12 47.97 -3.65 -30.88
CA ALA A 12 47.19 -4.77 -30.34
C ALA A 12 47.32 -4.91 -28.81
N ALA A 13 48.47 -4.52 -28.24
CA ALA A 13 48.69 -4.58 -26.79
C ALA A 13 47.98 -3.45 -26.02
N ALA A 14 47.81 -2.28 -26.66
CA ALA A 14 47.08 -1.13 -26.03
C ALA A 14 45.56 -1.32 -26.03
N PHE A 15 45.00 -2.11 -26.98
CA PHE A 15 43.55 -2.37 -27.02
C PHE A 15 43.13 -3.47 -26.04
N LEU A 16 44.02 -4.41 -25.70
CA LEU A 16 43.70 -5.49 -24.76
C LEU A 16 43.76 -5.03 -23.30
N SER A 17 44.51 -3.96 -22.98
CA SER A 17 44.59 -3.40 -21.64
C SER A 17 43.42 -2.47 -21.31
N MET A 18 42.69 -1.93 -22.30
CA MET A 18 41.51 -1.09 -22.07
C MET A 18 40.23 -1.89 -21.81
N VAL A 19 40.14 -3.14 -22.23
CA VAL A 19 38.95 -4.01 -22.05
C VAL A 19 38.92 -4.66 -20.67
N LEU A 20 40.03 -4.77 -19.97
CA LEU A 20 40.11 -5.39 -18.65
C LEU A 20 39.87 -4.40 -17.48
N TYR A 21 39.79 -3.08 -17.72
CA TYR A 21 39.54 -2.10 -16.66
C TYR A 21 38.05 -1.78 -16.43
N ALA A 22 37.15 -2.34 -17.25
CA ALA A 22 35.71 -2.02 -17.21
C ALA A 22 34.86 -2.95 -16.31
N CYS A 23 35.47 -3.91 -15.59
CA CYS A 23 34.71 -4.92 -14.84
C CYS A 23 35.01 -4.99 -13.33
N PHE A 24 35.65 -4.00 -12.74
CA PHE A 24 35.76 -3.94 -11.28
C PHE A 24 35.11 -2.65 -10.77
N VAL A 25 33.79 -2.57 -10.90
CA VAL A 25 33.00 -1.78 -9.94
C VAL A 25 32.94 -2.65 -8.68
N PRO A 26 33.56 -2.25 -7.56
CA PRO A 26 33.36 -2.98 -6.33
C PRO A 26 31.88 -2.99 -6.05
N ASN A 27 31.25 -4.18 -6.05
CA ASN A 27 29.90 -4.35 -5.55
C ASN A 27 29.94 -3.85 -4.11
N ALA A 28 29.50 -2.62 -3.86
CA ALA A 28 29.30 -2.15 -2.51
C ALA A 28 28.42 -3.21 -1.84
N ALA A 29 28.94 -3.83 -0.79
CA ALA A 29 28.24 -4.89 -0.07
C ALA A 29 26.82 -4.35 0.22
N SER A 30 25.81 -4.97 -0.39
CA SER A 30 24.43 -4.51 -0.23
C SER A 30 24.06 -4.65 1.23
N VAL A 31 23.71 -3.54 1.89
CA VAL A 31 23.18 -3.57 3.25
C VAL A 31 21.96 -4.49 3.28
N HIS A 32 21.85 -5.31 4.31
CA HIS A 32 20.69 -6.18 4.50
C HIS A 32 19.87 -5.69 5.70
N PRO A 33 18.52 -5.79 5.72
CA PRO A 33 17.69 -5.30 6.83
C PRO A 33 18.06 -5.87 8.20
N SER A 34 18.61 -7.08 8.27
CA SER A 34 19.11 -7.67 9.53
C SER A 34 20.30 -6.93 10.15
N GLN A 35 20.96 -6.04 9.42
CA GLN A 35 22.10 -5.24 9.88
C GLN A 35 21.68 -3.86 10.38
N VAL A 36 20.39 -3.53 10.32
CA VAL A 36 19.87 -2.23 10.73
C VAL A 36 19.88 -2.10 12.25
N ASP A 37 20.52 -1.04 12.74
CA ASP A 37 20.53 -0.68 14.16
C ASP A 37 19.24 0.04 14.54
N PHE A 38 18.34 -0.67 15.24
CA PHE A 38 17.06 -0.11 15.70
C PHE A 38 17.20 1.04 16.70
N GLY A 39 18.38 1.20 17.33
CA GLY A 39 18.68 2.35 18.16
C GLY A 39 18.86 3.67 17.39
N LYS A 40 19.10 3.59 16.07
CA LYS A 40 19.31 4.74 15.19
C LYS A 40 18.09 5.12 14.36
N PHE A 41 16.93 4.49 14.57
CA PHE A 41 15.71 4.83 13.82
C PHE A 41 15.23 6.27 14.10
N PRO A 42 14.76 6.98 13.07
CA PRO A 42 14.79 6.63 11.64
C PRO A 42 16.17 6.91 11.01
N LEU A 43 16.62 6.03 10.10
CA LEU A 43 17.80 6.31 9.28
C LEU A 43 17.48 7.46 8.30
N LYS A 44 18.50 8.22 7.90
CA LYS A 44 18.29 9.39 7.03
C LYS A 44 17.88 9.02 5.61
N LYS A 45 18.44 7.94 5.07
CA LYS A 45 18.25 7.47 3.70
C LYS A 45 17.57 6.10 3.67
N LEU A 46 16.71 5.88 2.68
CA LEU A 46 16.03 4.61 2.51
C LEU A 46 17.00 3.47 2.12
N SER A 47 18.06 3.80 1.37
CA SER A 47 19.10 2.83 1.00
C SER A 47 19.80 2.20 2.20
N GLU A 48 19.90 2.90 3.32
CA GLU A 48 20.58 2.43 4.54
C GLU A 48 19.87 1.24 5.20
N TYR A 49 18.60 0.96 4.82
CA TYR A 49 17.85 -0.18 5.32
C TYR A 49 18.10 -1.49 4.54
N GLY A 50 18.61 -1.39 3.32
CA GLY A 50 18.88 -2.57 2.50
C GLY A 50 17.66 -3.36 2.06
N PHE A 51 16.47 -2.75 1.94
CA PHE A 51 15.26 -3.47 1.52
C PHE A 51 15.31 -3.98 0.08
N PHE A 52 16.07 -3.31 -0.77
CA PHE A 52 16.11 -3.58 -2.21
C PHE A 52 17.52 -3.91 -2.69
N LYS A 53 17.60 -4.85 -3.62
CA LYS A 53 18.84 -5.19 -4.35
C LYS A 53 18.89 -4.46 -5.69
N GLY A 54 20.09 -4.17 -6.19
CA GLY A 54 20.29 -3.45 -7.44
C GLY A 54 19.84 -1.99 -7.38
N GLU A 55 19.30 -1.49 -8.49
CA GLU A 55 18.76 -0.14 -8.53
C GLU A 55 17.48 -0.01 -7.69
N MET A 56 17.50 0.82 -6.67
CA MET A 56 16.38 0.96 -5.73
C MET A 56 15.02 1.24 -6.39
N LYS A 57 15.01 2.02 -7.51
CA LYS A 57 13.77 2.34 -8.25
C LYS A 57 13.07 1.11 -8.84
N GLN A 58 13.77 -0.02 -9.00
CA GLN A 58 13.17 -1.27 -9.46
C GLN A 58 12.33 -1.94 -8.37
N LEU A 59 12.54 -1.55 -7.10
CA LEU A 59 11.86 -2.13 -5.95
C LEU A 59 11.99 -3.66 -5.91
N GLN A 60 13.17 -4.15 -6.27
CA GLN A 60 13.49 -5.58 -6.25
C GLN A 60 13.84 -5.98 -4.82
N PRO A 61 13.05 -6.86 -4.16
CA PRO A 61 13.28 -7.14 -2.76
C PRO A 61 14.61 -7.84 -2.52
N ASN A 62 15.28 -7.47 -1.42
CA ASN A 62 16.44 -8.18 -0.90
C ASN A 62 15.99 -9.49 -0.23
N ASP A 63 16.94 -10.34 0.10
CA ASP A 63 16.66 -11.62 0.76
C ASP A 63 15.81 -11.40 2.04
N LYS A 64 14.85 -12.30 2.26
CA LYS A 64 13.92 -12.22 3.40
C LYS A 64 13.09 -10.93 3.47
N VAL A 65 13.01 -10.15 2.41
CA VAL A 65 12.05 -9.05 2.24
C VAL A 65 10.92 -9.55 1.35
N LEU A 66 9.74 -9.82 1.92
CA LEU A 66 8.63 -10.44 1.21
C LEU A 66 7.69 -9.42 0.59
N LEU A 67 7.43 -9.56 -0.70
CA LEU A 67 6.31 -8.89 -1.37
C LEU A 67 4.99 -9.39 -0.79
N TYR A 68 4.04 -8.46 -0.56
CA TYR A 68 2.65 -8.79 -0.28
C TYR A 68 1.68 -7.81 -0.93
N GLU A 69 0.52 -8.31 -1.31
CA GLU A 69 -0.54 -7.55 -1.97
C GLU A 69 -1.89 -7.83 -1.31
N PRO A 70 -2.56 -6.82 -0.75
CA PRO A 70 -3.93 -6.96 -0.28
C PRO A 70 -4.90 -7.23 -1.43
N ALA A 71 -5.88 -8.10 -1.23
CA ALA A 71 -6.92 -8.44 -2.21
C ALA A 71 -7.79 -7.24 -2.59
N ALA A 72 -8.14 -6.41 -1.60
CA ALA A 72 -8.80 -5.13 -1.82
C ALA A 72 -7.81 -3.98 -1.59
N THR A 73 -7.78 -3.02 -2.50
CA THR A 73 -6.80 -1.93 -2.47
C THR A 73 -7.39 -0.64 -1.90
N LEU A 74 -6.65 0.00 -1.00
CA LEU A 74 -6.96 1.33 -0.51
C LEU A 74 -6.67 2.37 -1.61
N PHE A 75 -7.66 3.21 -1.92
CA PHE A 75 -7.51 4.31 -2.85
C PHE A 75 -6.61 5.42 -2.24
N SER A 76 -5.71 5.95 -3.03
CA SER A 76 -4.96 7.18 -2.78
C SER A 76 -4.55 7.77 -4.13
N ASP A 77 -5.45 8.57 -4.69
CA ASP A 77 -5.21 9.39 -5.88
C ASP A 77 -4.69 8.61 -7.09
N TYR A 78 -5.23 7.41 -7.34
CA TYR A 78 -4.81 6.52 -8.43
C TYR A 78 -3.35 6.07 -8.38
N SER A 79 -2.58 6.39 -7.31
CA SER A 79 -1.22 5.87 -7.18
C SER A 79 -1.23 4.35 -7.08
N PHE A 80 -0.26 3.72 -7.71
CA PHE A 80 0.05 2.30 -7.53
C PHE A 80 0.82 2.09 -6.24
N LYS A 81 0.76 0.89 -5.68
CA LYS A 81 1.44 0.55 -4.43
C LYS A 81 2.17 -0.77 -4.54
N LYS A 82 3.44 -0.80 -4.16
CA LYS A 82 4.21 -2.02 -3.96
C LYS A 82 4.59 -2.15 -2.49
N ARG A 83 4.29 -3.29 -1.86
CA ARG A 83 4.41 -3.46 -0.41
C ARG A 83 5.28 -4.64 -0.08
N PHE A 84 6.09 -4.47 0.98
CA PHE A 84 6.94 -5.52 1.46
C PHE A 84 6.88 -5.60 2.99
N VAL A 85 7.26 -6.76 3.51
CA VAL A 85 7.45 -6.99 4.93
C VAL A 85 8.82 -7.59 5.16
N TRP A 86 9.49 -7.13 6.20
CA TRP A 86 10.65 -7.78 6.78
C TRP A 86 10.42 -8.00 8.26
N MET A 87 10.82 -9.16 8.76
CA MET A 87 10.78 -9.53 10.18
C MET A 87 12.09 -10.18 10.59
N PRO A 88 12.52 -10.04 11.87
CA PRO A 88 13.67 -10.77 12.38
C PRO A 88 13.47 -12.27 12.24
N GLU A 89 14.55 -12.98 11.98
CA GLU A 89 14.52 -14.45 11.82
C GLU A 89 14.04 -15.16 13.09
N GLY A 90 13.26 -16.22 12.93
CA GLY A 90 12.73 -17.00 14.05
C GLY A 90 11.57 -16.35 14.82
N THR A 91 11.07 -15.21 14.35
CA THR A 91 9.99 -14.47 15.03
C THR A 91 8.78 -14.29 14.10
N PRO A 92 7.96 -15.34 13.86
CA PRO A 92 6.82 -15.25 12.96
C PRO A 92 5.71 -14.35 13.49
N ALA A 93 4.95 -13.74 12.58
CA ALA A 93 3.67 -13.15 12.90
C ALA A 93 2.66 -14.24 13.30
N THR A 94 1.64 -13.85 14.08
CA THR A 94 0.51 -14.70 14.46
C THR A 94 -0.81 -14.00 14.16
N PHE A 95 -1.94 -14.71 14.29
CA PHE A 95 -3.27 -14.14 14.19
C PHE A 95 -4.27 -14.92 15.05
N ASP A 96 -5.40 -14.28 15.33
CA ASP A 96 -6.54 -14.93 15.96
C ASP A 96 -7.47 -15.49 14.87
N VAL A 97 -7.67 -16.82 14.85
CA VAL A 97 -8.54 -17.50 13.87
C VAL A 97 -9.99 -17.01 13.95
N SER A 98 -10.44 -16.63 15.15
CA SER A 98 -11.80 -16.10 15.37
C SER A 98 -11.98 -14.69 14.82
N LYS A 99 -10.88 -13.97 14.51
CA LYS A 99 -10.86 -12.58 14.08
C LYS A 99 -10.00 -12.37 12.82
N PRO A 100 -10.30 -13.06 11.72
CA PRO A 100 -9.44 -13.11 10.54
C PRO A 100 -9.33 -11.76 9.80
N ASN A 101 -10.14 -10.78 10.15
CA ASN A 101 -10.08 -9.41 9.62
C ASN A 101 -9.35 -8.43 10.54
N GLU A 102 -8.77 -8.89 11.64
CA GLU A 102 -7.81 -8.08 12.41
C GLU A 102 -6.43 -8.10 11.76
N THR A 103 -5.64 -7.07 12.06
CA THR A 103 -4.24 -6.98 11.63
C THR A 103 -3.43 -8.12 12.26
N LEU A 104 -2.53 -8.74 11.49
CA LEU A 104 -1.60 -9.74 12.01
C LEU A 104 -0.83 -9.22 13.23
N HIS A 105 -0.61 -10.08 14.19
CA HIS A 105 0.22 -9.79 15.35
C HIS A 105 1.69 -9.99 14.98
N PHE A 106 2.33 -8.91 14.61
CA PHE A 106 3.75 -8.91 14.25
C PHE A 106 4.67 -8.87 15.47
N PRO A 107 5.86 -9.49 15.41
CA PRO A 107 6.88 -9.32 16.43
C PRO A 107 7.47 -7.90 16.43
N ASP A 108 8.17 -7.53 17.48
CA ASP A 108 8.98 -6.31 17.50
C ASP A 108 10.06 -6.38 16.42
N GLN A 109 10.54 -5.22 16.00
CA GLN A 109 11.47 -5.01 14.88
C GLN A 109 10.89 -5.34 13.49
N THR A 110 9.60 -5.70 13.38
CA THR A 110 8.95 -5.81 12.07
C THR A 110 8.94 -4.46 11.36
N ILE A 111 9.26 -4.50 10.06
CA ILE A 111 9.18 -3.32 9.17
C ILE A 111 8.23 -3.64 8.01
N LEU A 112 7.14 -2.87 7.91
CA LEU A 112 6.27 -2.87 6.73
C LEU A 112 6.69 -1.72 5.82
N VAL A 113 6.93 -2.01 4.56
CA VAL A 113 7.39 -1.06 3.55
C VAL A 113 6.27 -0.87 2.52
N LYS A 114 5.85 0.37 2.31
CA LYS A 114 4.81 0.72 1.32
C LYS A 114 5.30 1.82 0.41
N ASN A 115 5.50 1.48 -0.87
CA ASN A 115 5.91 2.41 -1.91
C ASN A 115 4.68 2.92 -2.65
N PHE A 116 4.63 4.22 -2.97
CA PHE A 116 3.61 4.87 -3.77
C PHE A 116 4.25 5.39 -5.04
N TYR A 117 3.70 4.99 -6.19
CA TYR A 117 4.27 5.34 -7.49
C TYR A 117 3.19 5.51 -8.55
N TYR A 118 3.55 6.17 -9.63
CA TYR A 118 2.74 6.28 -10.84
C TYR A 118 3.52 5.70 -12.01
N PRO A 119 3.01 4.68 -12.72
CA PRO A 119 3.43 4.40 -14.06
C PRO A 119 3.17 5.64 -14.93
N GLU A 120 4.04 5.93 -15.89
CA GLU A 120 3.81 7.03 -16.84
C GLU A 120 2.60 6.75 -17.74
N ASP A 121 2.31 5.47 -17.95
CA ASP A 121 1.23 4.97 -18.79
C ASP A 121 0.56 3.77 -18.09
N PHE A 122 -0.70 3.91 -17.70
CA PHE A 122 -1.46 2.86 -17.00
C PHE A 122 -1.78 1.66 -17.89
N ALA A 123 -1.77 1.82 -19.22
CA ALA A 123 -1.86 0.67 -20.13
C ALA A 123 -0.59 -0.19 -20.11
N ARG A 124 0.53 0.33 -19.57
CA ARG A 124 1.81 -0.37 -19.42
C ARG A 124 2.38 -0.19 -18.02
N PRO A 125 1.73 -0.72 -16.97
CA PRO A 125 2.05 -0.43 -15.57
C PRO A 125 3.44 -0.92 -15.14
N GLU A 126 4.02 -1.88 -15.85
CA GLU A 126 5.38 -2.38 -15.61
C GLU A 126 6.47 -1.56 -16.31
N GLY A 127 6.09 -0.55 -17.10
CA GLY A 127 7.00 0.35 -17.80
C GLY A 127 7.66 1.38 -16.89
N ALA A 128 8.03 2.53 -17.48
CA ALA A 128 8.61 3.65 -16.74
C ALA A 128 7.63 4.14 -15.66
N LYS A 129 8.15 4.39 -14.45
CA LYS A 129 7.37 4.81 -13.29
C LYS A 129 8.12 5.83 -12.45
N ARG A 130 7.38 6.71 -11.79
CA ARG A 130 7.88 7.66 -10.81
C ARG A 130 7.42 7.27 -9.42
N ILE A 131 8.36 6.93 -8.54
CA ILE A 131 8.08 6.68 -7.13
C ILE A 131 8.07 8.02 -6.41
N LEU A 132 7.03 8.28 -5.64
CA LEU A 132 6.87 9.55 -4.93
C LEU A 132 7.39 9.44 -3.50
N GLU A 133 6.93 8.41 -2.80
CA GLU A 133 7.27 8.18 -1.40
C GLU A 133 7.32 6.69 -1.04
N THR A 134 8.07 6.39 -0.01
CA THR A 134 8.04 5.12 0.70
C THR A 134 7.68 5.40 2.15
N ARG A 135 6.67 4.71 2.68
CA ARG A 135 6.31 4.76 4.11
C ARG A 135 6.74 3.49 4.79
N LEU A 136 7.48 3.62 5.87
CA LEU A 136 7.82 2.52 6.75
C LEU A 136 6.90 2.56 7.97
N LEU A 137 6.31 1.41 8.32
CA LEU A 137 5.74 1.18 9.64
C LEU A 137 6.67 0.22 10.36
N VAL A 138 7.18 0.65 11.50
CA VAL A 138 8.17 -0.09 12.28
C VAL A 138 7.58 -0.40 13.65
N LYS A 139 7.61 -1.66 14.04
CA LYS A 139 7.22 -2.08 15.39
C LYS A 139 8.44 -2.07 16.31
N ASP A 140 8.39 -1.28 17.35
CA ASP A 140 9.45 -1.13 18.33
C ASP A 140 8.87 -1.05 19.74
N LYS A 141 9.33 -1.91 20.64
CA LYS A 141 8.86 -2.00 22.05
C LYS A 141 7.34 -2.08 22.15
N GLY A 142 6.74 -2.95 21.35
CA GLY A 142 5.30 -3.20 21.29
C GLY A 142 4.49 -2.13 20.54
N GLN A 143 5.10 -1.05 20.09
CA GLN A 143 4.42 0.09 19.46
C GLN A 143 4.81 0.26 17.98
N TRP A 144 3.83 0.58 17.15
CA TRP A 144 4.07 0.94 15.76
C TRP A 144 4.41 2.43 15.64
N LYS A 145 5.35 2.73 14.74
CA LYS A 145 5.77 4.10 14.41
C LYS A 145 5.85 4.25 12.89
N ALA A 146 5.43 5.41 12.37
CA ALA A 146 5.47 5.71 10.95
C ALA A 146 6.67 6.58 10.59
N TYR A 147 7.33 6.26 9.47
CA TYR A 147 8.47 7.00 8.94
C TYR A 147 8.30 7.19 7.42
N PRO A 148 7.89 8.39 6.97
CA PRO A 148 7.75 8.71 5.55
C PRO A 148 9.10 9.11 4.93
N TYR A 149 9.36 8.63 3.72
CA TYR A 149 10.55 8.92 2.90
C TYR A 149 10.12 9.51 1.57
N ARG A 150 10.69 10.65 1.18
CA ARG A 150 10.46 11.31 -0.11
C ARG A 150 11.54 10.90 -1.09
N TRP A 151 11.16 10.38 -2.26
CA TRP A 151 12.07 10.05 -3.35
C TRP A 151 12.56 11.29 -4.06
N ASN A 152 13.84 11.34 -4.39
CA ASN A 152 14.40 12.39 -5.24
C ASN A 152 13.91 12.24 -6.70
N ASP A 153 14.01 13.30 -7.49
CA ASP A 153 13.52 13.29 -8.87
C ASP A 153 14.36 12.41 -9.80
N THR A 154 15.61 12.13 -9.46
CA THR A 154 16.48 11.18 -10.18
C THR A 154 16.16 9.71 -9.88
N GLN A 155 15.25 9.44 -8.96
CA GLN A 155 14.79 8.09 -8.56
C GLN A 155 15.94 7.18 -8.06
N THR A 156 16.95 7.75 -7.45
CA THR A 156 18.13 7.05 -6.93
C THR A 156 18.12 6.88 -5.42
N GLU A 157 17.39 7.74 -4.69
CA GLU A 157 17.36 7.73 -3.24
C GLU A 157 16.06 8.32 -2.71
N ALA A 158 15.64 7.85 -1.50
CA ALA A 158 14.59 8.50 -0.72
C ALA A 158 15.11 8.93 0.65
N THR A 159 14.72 10.13 1.09
CA THR A 159 15.15 10.68 2.36
C THR A 159 14.00 10.83 3.33
N TYR A 160 14.29 10.59 4.63
CA TYR A 160 13.30 10.76 5.70
C TYR A 160 12.76 12.20 5.73
N LYS A 161 11.44 12.33 5.73
CA LYS A 161 10.77 13.63 5.72
C LYS A 161 9.63 13.67 6.73
N VAL A 162 9.77 14.50 7.76
CA VAL A 162 8.76 14.65 8.83
C VAL A 162 7.55 15.45 8.35
N THR A 163 7.82 16.47 7.51
CA THR A 163 6.80 17.38 6.97
C THR A 163 6.13 16.77 5.75
N GLY A 164 4.84 17.07 5.58
CA GLY A 164 4.15 16.77 4.33
C GLY A 164 4.68 17.57 3.14
N GLU A 165 4.34 17.16 1.95
CA GLU A 165 4.70 17.82 0.70
C GLU A 165 3.61 17.66 -0.34
N THR A 166 3.43 18.67 -1.18
CA THR A 166 2.59 18.58 -2.37
C THR A 166 3.47 18.31 -3.59
N ILE A 167 3.22 17.21 -4.28
CA ILE A 167 4.04 16.74 -5.40
C ILE A 167 3.19 16.75 -6.67
N PRO A 168 3.52 17.58 -7.68
CA PRO A 168 2.83 17.52 -8.97
C PRO A 168 3.16 16.21 -9.67
N VAL A 169 2.11 15.51 -10.15
CA VAL A 169 2.20 14.22 -10.82
C VAL A 169 1.35 14.24 -12.08
N THR A 170 1.90 13.68 -13.16
CA THR A 170 1.21 13.47 -14.43
C THR A 170 1.30 12.01 -14.82
N TRP A 171 0.25 11.47 -15.44
CA TRP A 171 0.23 10.11 -16.01
C TRP A 171 -0.76 10.05 -17.18
N LYS A 172 -0.70 8.96 -17.95
CA LYS A 172 -1.75 8.61 -18.91
C LYS A 172 -2.58 7.46 -18.38
N ASP A 173 -3.90 7.54 -18.52
CA ASP A 173 -4.78 6.42 -18.18
C ASP A 173 -4.72 5.29 -19.24
N GLU A 174 -5.47 4.22 -19.02
CA GLU A 174 -5.51 3.07 -19.93
C GLU A 174 -6.02 3.42 -21.35
N GLN A 175 -6.74 4.53 -21.50
CA GLN A 175 -7.23 5.08 -22.76
C GLN A 175 -6.26 6.10 -23.39
N GLY A 176 -5.10 6.35 -22.76
CA GLY A 176 -4.09 7.29 -23.22
C GLY A 176 -4.38 8.76 -22.89
N LYS A 177 -5.45 9.06 -22.14
CA LYS A 177 -5.78 10.41 -21.68
C LYS A 177 -4.82 10.87 -20.61
N ALA A 178 -4.28 12.08 -20.75
CA ALA A 178 -3.40 12.67 -19.76
C ALA A 178 -4.17 13.16 -18.53
N HIS A 179 -3.63 12.88 -17.37
CA HIS A 179 -4.11 13.34 -16.07
C HIS A 179 -3.00 14.07 -15.31
N GLN A 180 -3.41 14.96 -14.41
CA GLN A 180 -2.51 15.68 -13.52
C GLN A 180 -3.19 15.88 -12.18
N ILE A 181 -2.42 15.70 -11.10
CA ILE A 181 -2.84 16.04 -9.74
C ILE A 181 -1.69 16.65 -8.94
N ASN A 182 -2.03 17.30 -7.86
CA ASN A 182 -1.11 17.71 -6.82
C ASN A 182 -1.19 16.68 -5.67
N TYR A 183 -0.41 15.59 -5.78
CA TYR A 183 -0.40 14.52 -4.79
C TYR A 183 0.01 15.06 -3.42
N ALA A 184 -0.81 14.80 -2.40
CA ALA A 184 -0.55 15.21 -1.04
C ALA A 184 0.18 14.10 -0.26
N MET A 185 1.51 14.19 -0.17
CA MET A 185 2.29 13.36 0.75
C MET A 185 2.00 13.80 2.19
N PRO A 186 1.47 12.94 3.06
CA PRO A 186 1.13 13.33 4.43
C PRO A 186 2.37 13.56 5.29
N ASN A 187 2.24 14.40 6.30
CA ASN A 187 3.24 14.49 7.35
C ASN A 187 3.12 13.29 8.33
N LYS A 188 4.14 13.12 9.18
CA LYS A 188 4.19 12.02 10.16
C LYS A 188 2.97 11.96 11.08
N ASN A 189 2.43 13.12 11.50
CA ASN A 189 1.30 13.15 12.43
C ASN A 189 -0.01 12.77 11.76
N GLN A 190 -0.20 13.08 10.48
CA GLN A 190 -1.38 12.69 9.71
C GLN A 190 -1.51 11.17 9.53
N CYS A 191 -0.42 10.41 9.71
CA CYS A 191 -0.52 8.94 9.70
C CYS A 191 -1.45 8.41 10.79
N LYS A 192 -1.49 9.07 11.97
CA LYS A 192 -2.36 8.68 13.08
C LYS A 192 -3.85 8.81 12.76
N SER A 193 -4.25 9.71 11.86
CA SER A 193 -5.67 9.91 11.52
C SER A 193 -6.34 8.64 10.98
N CYS A 194 -5.57 7.78 10.27
CA CYS A 194 -6.06 6.53 9.72
C CYS A 194 -5.58 5.29 10.51
N HIS A 195 -4.35 5.36 11.06
CA HIS A 195 -3.70 4.25 11.75
C HIS A 195 -3.97 4.28 13.26
N ASN A 196 -5.22 4.50 13.67
CA ASN A 196 -5.60 4.60 15.07
C ASN A 196 -6.71 3.60 15.42
N GLN A 197 -6.48 2.78 16.45
CA GLN A 197 -7.52 1.95 17.09
C GLN A 197 -7.31 2.03 18.60
N LYS A 198 -8.31 2.48 19.35
CA LYS A 198 -8.23 2.67 20.81
C LYS A 198 -6.94 3.40 21.23
N ASP A 199 -6.61 4.48 20.53
CA ASP A 199 -5.39 5.28 20.74
C ASP A 199 -4.05 4.59 20.42
N ALA A 200 -4.06 3.31 20.01
CA ALA A 200 -2.90 2.61 19.52
C ALA A 200 -2.71 2.82 18.01
N PHE A 201 -1.47 3.06 17.59
CA PHE A 201 -1.13 3.08 16.18
C PHE A 201 -1.09 1.65 15.64
N VAL A 202 -1.84 1.34 14.56
CA VAL A 202 -1.92 -0.01 13.99
C VAL A 202 -1.78 0.00 12.46
N PRO A 203 -1.18 -1.02 11.84
CA PRO A 203 -1.22 -1.22 10.40
C PRO A 203 -2.64 -1.55 9.92
N ILE A 204 -3.01 -1.12 8.71
CA ILE A 204 -4.35 -1.34 8.14
C ILE A 204 -4.40 -2.58 7.25
N GLY A 205 -3.36 -2.80 6.44
CA GLY A 205 -3.42 -3.73 5.30
C GLY A 205 -3.14 -5.21 5.58
N PRO A 206 -2.17 -5.61 6.41
CA PRO A 206 -1.76 -7.00 6.53
C PRO A 206 -2.69 -7.78 7.48
N LYS A 207 -3.81 -8.23 6.93
CA LYS A 207 -4.84 -9.07 7.57
C LYS A 207 -4.93 -10.40 6.83
N ILE A 208 -5.34 -11.48 7.50
CA ILE A 208 -5.47 -12.81 6.86
C ILE A 208 -6.41 -12.74 5.64
N LYS A 209 -7.58 -12.12 5.79
CA LYS A 209 -8.54 -11.97 4.69
C LYS A 209 -8.02 -11.14 3.52
N GLN A 210 -7.09 -10.24 3.74
CA GLN A 210 -6.46 -9.46 2.67
C GLN A 210 -5.34 -10.22 1.97
N LEU A 211 -4.71 -11.20 2.62
CA LEU A 211 -3.54 -11.90 2.11
C LEU A 211 -3.83 -13.34 1.66
N ASN A 212 -5.02 -13.90 1.94
CA ASN A 212 -5.35 -15.28 1.60
C ASN A 212 -5.73 -15.47 0.13
N HIS A 213 -4.86 -15.02 -0.76
CA HIS A 213 -4.99 -15.24 -2.21
C HIS A 213 -3.61 -15.38 -2.86
N ALA A 214 -3.58 -15.92 -4.07
CA ALA A 214 -2.34 -16.13 -4.81
C ALA A 214 -1.92 -14.86 -5.55
N ILE A 215 -0.64 -14.51 -5.45
CA ILE A 215 0.01 -13.46 -6.25
C ILE A 215 1.17 -14.02 -7.05
N ALA A 216 1.66 -13.25 -8.02
CA ALA A 216 2.87 -13.57 -8.76
C ALA A 216 4.11 -13.17 -7.97
N TYR A 217 5.03 -14.10 -7.79
CA TYR A 217 6.40 -13.91 -7.32
C TYR A 217 7.36 -14.19 -8.47
N GLU A 218 8.64 -13.93 -8.32
CA GLU A 218 9.66 -14.21 -9.34
C GLU A 218 9.75 -15.69 -9.72
N ASP A 219 9.51 -16.57 -8.74
CA ASP A 219 9.59 -18.03 -8.85
C ASP A 219 8.24 -18.70 -9.15
N GLY A 220 7.19 -17.93 -9.42
CA GLY A 220 5.87 -18.44 -9.79
C GLY A 220 4.71 -17.86 -8.98
N LYS A 221 3.49 -18.33 -9.26
CA LYS A 221 2.28 -17.89 -8.58
C LYS A 221 2.00 -18.78 -7.37
N GLU A 222 1.86 -18.17 -6.19
CA GLU A 222 1.61 -18.90 -4.95
C GLU A 222 0.67 -18.08 -4.03
N ASN A 223 -0.09 -18.79 -3.15
CA ASN A 223 -0.84 -18.15 -2.07
C ASN A 223 0.12 -17.51 -1.07
N GLN A 224 -0.09 -16.24 -0.76
CA GLN A 224 0.80 -15.45 0.08
C GLN A 224 0.98 -16.04 1.48
N LEU A 225 -0.11 -16.48 2.11
CA LEU A 225 -0.04 -17.03 3.47
C LEU A 225 0.67 -18.39 3.50
N THR A 226 0.50 -19.22 2.46
CA THR A 226 1.26 -20.46 2.29
C THR A 226 2.74 -20.16 2.18
N ARG A 227 3.11 -19.15 1.38
CA ARG A 227 4.50 -18.69 1.25
C ARG A 227 5.05 -18.17 2.58
N TRP A 228 4.28 -17.37 3.29
CA TRP A 228 4.69 -16.84 4.59
C TRP A 228 4.92 -17.94 5.63
N ILE A 229 4.09 -19.00 5.64
CA ILE A 229 4.30 -20.18 6.51
C ILE A 229 5.60 -20.90 6.13
N LYS A 230 5.81 -21.19 4.83
CA LYS A 230 7.03 -21.87 4.34
C LYS A 230 8.31 -21.11 4.69
N MET A 231 8.26 -19.78 4.66
CA MET A 231 9.40 -18.91 4.97
C MET A 231 9.55 -18.61 6.47
N GLY A 232 8.69 -19.15 7.33
CA GLY A 232 8.73 -18.89 8.77
C GLY A 232 8.26 -17.49 9.17
N TYR A 233 7.51 -16.80 8.29
CA TYR A 233 6.96 -15.46 8.55
C TYR A 233 5.57 -15.48 9.19
N LEU A 234 4.85 -16.61 9.11
CA LEU A 234 3.54 -16.77 9.73
C LEU A 234 3.48 -18.11 10.48
N LYS A 235 3.14 -18.06 11.76
CA LYS A 235 2.82 -19.25 12.55
C LYS A 235 1.34 -19.53 12.43
N ALA A 236 0.96 -20.48 11.58
CA ALA A 236 -0.41 -20.86 11.34
C ALA A 236 -0.51 -22.29 10.81
N ASN A 237 -1.68 -22.93 10.97
CA ASN A 237 -2.00 -24.18 10.30
C ASN A 237 -2.62 -23.90 8.93
N ALA A 238 -2.12 -24.56 7.88
CA ALA A 238 -2.65 -24.40 6.52
C ALA A 238 -4.15 -24.74 6.43
N THR A 239 -4.64 -25.71 7.20
CA THR A 239 -6.05 -26.11 7.28
C THR A 239 -6.95 -25.01 7.83
N ASP A 240 -6.46 -24.19 8.76
CA ASP A 240 -7.24 -23.08 9.33
C ASP A 240 -7.32 -21.93 8.33
N ILE A 241 -6.21 -21.62 7.65
CA ILE A 241 -6.17 -20.61 6.58
C ILE A 241 -7.09 -20.98 5.43
N ALA A 242 -7.13 -22.24 5.00
CA ALA A 242 -7.95 -22.71 3.89
C ALA A 242 -9.47 -22.48 4.10
N LYS A 243 -9.91 -22.37 5.37
CA LYS A 243 -11.33 -22.09 5.72
C LYS A 243 -11.67 -20.59 5.65
N ILE A 244 -10.69 -19.71 5.64
CA ILE A 244 -10.91 -18.27 5.70
C ILE A 244 -11.01 -17.73 4.27
N LYS A 245 -12.18 -17.24 3.90
CA LYS A 245 -12.39 -16.60 2.59
C LYS A 245 -11.63 -15.26 2.53
N SER A 246 -10.93 -15.03 1.42
CA SER A 246 -10.32 -13.74 1.12
C SER A 246 -11.37 -12.65 0.91
N LEU A 247 -11.00 -11.41 1.18
CA LEU A 247 -11.66 -10.25 0.57
C LEU A 247 -11.43 -10.28 -0.94
N VAL A 248 -12.22 -9.49 -1.67
CA VAL A 248 -12.16 -9.47 -3.12
C VAL A 248 -11.84 -8.08 -3.66
N SER A 249 -11.20 -8.03 -4.82
CA SER A 249 -11.01 -6.77 -5.54
C SER A 249 -12.35 -6.16 -5.96
N MET A 250 -12.44 -4.84 -5.96
CA MET A 250 -13.60 -4.14 -6.54
C MET A 250 -13.80 -4.46 -8.03
N ASN A 251 -12.74 -4.87 -8.71
CA ASN A 251 -12.72 -5.20 -10.14
C ASN A 251 -12.91 -6.69 -10.42
N ASP A 252 -13.08 -7.53 -9.39
CA ASP A 252 -13.31 -8.97 -9.57
C ASP A 252 -14.71 -9.23 -10.14
N ALA A 253 -14.77 -9.48 -11.45
CA ALA A 253 -16.03 -9.74 -12.16
C ALA A 253 -16.74 -11.04 -11.71
N GLN A 254 -16.02 -11.98 -11.08
CA GLN A 254 -16.57 -13.24 -10.57
C GLN A 254 -17.21 -13.08 -9.18
N ALA A 255 -16.86 -12.02 -8.47
CA ALA A 255 -17.41 -11.74 -7.15
C ALA A 255 -18.74 -10.98 -7.25
N SER A 256 -19.67 -11.25 -6.30
CA SER A 256 -20.91 -10.53 -6.21
C SER A 256 -20.70 -9.03 -5.96
N LEU A 257 -21.66 -8.21 -6.41
CA LEU A 257 -21.63 -6.76 -6.16
C LEU A 257 -21.49 -6.45 -4.66
N ASN A 258 -22.22 -7.17 -3.82
CA ASN A 258 -22.13 -7.00 -2.36
C ASN A 258 -20.74 -7.33 -1.82
N ALA A 259 -20.11 -8.43 -2.24
CA ALA A 259 -18.75 -8.78 -1.79
C ALA A 259 -17.73 -7.72 -2.21
N ARG A 260 -17.82 -7.20 -3.44
CA ARG A 260 -16.93 -6.13 -3.95
C ARG A 260 -17.13 -4.82 -3.19
N ALA A 261 -18.37 -4.40 -2.99
CA ALA A 261 -18.70 -3.18 -2.27
C ALA A 261 -18.26 -3.26 -0.79
N ARG A 262 -18.54 -4.40 -0.12
CA ARG A 262 -18.16 -4.60 1.28
C ARG A 262 -16.64 -4.67 1.46
N SER A 263 -15.91 -5.32 0.54
CA SER A 263 -14.44 -5.31 0.55
C SER A 263 -13.86 -3.92 0.30
N TYR A 264 -14.47 -3.14 -0.59
CA TYR A 264 -14.07 -1.76 -0.85
C TYR A 264 -14.29 -0.86 0.38
N LEU A 265 -15.45 -0.98 1.04
CA LEU A 265 -15.76 -0.21 2.24
C LEU A 265 -14.86 -0.60 3.42
N ASP A 266 -14.55 -1.88 3.61
CA ASP A 266 -13.61 -2.32 4.66
C ASP A 266 -12.26 -1.63 4.54
N VAL A 267 -11.65 -1.65 3.35
CA VAL A 267 -10.29 -1.14 3.18
C VAL A 267 -10.22 0.39 3.12
N ASN A 268 -11.24 1.05 2.57
CA ASN A 268 -11.22 2.51 2.38
C ASN A 268 -11.86 3.28 3.54
N CYS A 269 -12.76 2.66 4.30
CA CYS A 269 -13.57 3.33 5.32
C CYS A 269 -13.51 2.61 6.67
N GLY A 270 -13.54 1.26 6.68
CA GLY A 270 -13.66 0.44 7.87
C GLY A 270 -12.53 0.59 8.89
N HIS A 271 -11.34 1.06 8.49
CA HIS A 271 -10.25 1.32 9.43
C HIS A 271 -10.52 2.52 10.36
N CYS A 272 -11.38 3.48 9.94
CA CYS A 272 -11.87 4.57 10.77
C CYS A 272 -13.29 4.30 11.29
N HIS A 273 -14.17 3.77 10.44
CA HIS A 273 -15.58 3.50 10.73
C HIS A 273 -15.76 2.07 11.27
N ASN A 274 -15.38 1.85 12.50
CA ASN A 274 -15.57 0.63 13.30
C ASN A 274 -15.67 1.01 14.79
N PRO A 275 -16.10 0.11 15.70
CA PRO A 275 -16.29 0.44 17.10
C PRO A 275 -15.05 0.96 17.83
N ASP A 276 -13.86 0.57 17.38
CA ASP A 276 -12.57 0.93 17.98
C ASP A 276 -11.83 2.03 17.20
N GLY A 277 -12.39 2.49 16.08
CA GLY A 277 -11.79 3.45 15.18
C GLY A 277 -12.08 4.92 15.55
N PRO A 278 -11.35 5.89 14.98
CA PRO A 278 -11.51 7.30 15.28
C PRO A 278 -12.88 7.87 14.90
N ALA A 279 -13.64 7.22 14.02
CA ALA A 279 -15.00 7.62 13.64
C ALA A 279 -16.10 6.77 14.34
N SER A 280 -15.77 6.07 15.43
CA SER A 280 -16.71 5.20 16.18
C SER A 280 -17.99 5.91 16.62
N THR A 281 -17.89 7.19 17.01
CA THR A 281 -19.05 8.02 17.46
C THR A 281 -20.09 8.25 16.37
N SER A 282 -19.76 8.06 15.09
CA SER A 282 -20.72 8.14 13.99
C SER A 282 -21.76 7.00 14.04
N GLY A 283 -21.44 5.88 14.72
CA GLY A 283 -22.26 4.67 14.67
C GLY A 283 -22.35 4.04 13.27
N LEU A 284 -21.48 4.49 12.34
CA LEU A 284 -21.32 3.91 11.01
C LEU A 284 -20.13 2.94 11.07
N TYR A 285 -20.36 1.64 10.87
CA TYR A 285 -19.35 0.60 10.93
C TYR A 285 -19.27 -0.13 9.59
N LEU A 286 -18.14 0.04 8.90
CA LEU A 286 -17.97 -0.36 7.50
C LEU A 286 -16.95 -1.50 7.33
N ASN A 287 -16.47 -2.07 8.42
CA ASN A 287 -15.64 -3.27 8.40
C ASN A 287 -16.41 -4.47 7.82
N TYR A 288 -15.73 -5.37 7.13
CA TYR A 288 -16.35 -6.46 6.37
C TYR A 288 -17.22 -7.40 7.22
N GLU A 289 -16.86 -7.60 8.50
CA GLU A 289 -17.56 -8.52 9.43
C GLU A 289 -18.85 -7.92 10.02
N GLU A 290 -19.08 -6.62 9.86
CA GLU A 290 -20.34 -6.01 10.31
C GLU A 290 -21.51 -6.55 9.49
N ASN A 291 -22.54 -7.03 10.16
CA ASN A 291 -23.72 -7.63 9.52
C ASN A 291 -25.02 -6.87 9.79
N ASN A 292 -24.99 -5.86 10.65
CA ASN A 292 -26.17 -5.04 10.91
C ASN A 292 -26.32 -3.94 9.83
N PRO A 293 -27.39 -3.97 9.00
CA PRO A 293 -27.59 -2.96 7.97
C PRO A 293 -27.66 -1.53 8.51
N PHE A 294 -28.17 -1.32 9.71
CA PHE A 294 -28.21 -0.01 10.33
C PHE A 294 -26.79 0.56 10.59
N HIS A 295 -25.86 -0.28 10.99
CA HIS A 295 -24.45 0.11 11.13
C HIS A 295 -23.78 0.39 9.77
N TRP A 296 -24.25 -0.20 8.65
CA TRP A 296 -23.77 0.20 7.32
C TRP A 296 -24.31 1.57 6.90
N GLY A 297 -25.20 2.17 7.68
CA GLY A 297 -25.85 3.43 7.38
C GLY A 297 -27.24 3.30 6.75
N VAL A 298 -27.76 2.07 6.58
CA VAL A 298 -29.08 1.86 5.95
C VAL A 298 -30.18 2.50 6.79
N MET A 299 -30.88 3.49 6.20
CA MET A 299 -31.93 4.30 6.84
C MET A 299 -31.46 5.00 8.13
N LYS A 300 -30.15 5.13 8.32
CA LYS A 300 -29.54 5.79 9.47
C LYS A 300 -29.35 7.27 9.18
N SER A 301 -29.89 8.13 10.06
CA SER A 301 -29.61 9.55 10.01
C SER A 301 -28.17 9.84 10.44
N PRO A 302 -27.49 10.82 9.80
CA PRO A 302 -26.10 11.15 10.13
C PRO A 302 -25.98 11.73 11.53
N VAL A 303 -24.84 11.47 12.17
CA VAL A 303 -24.47 12.10 13.44
C VAL A 303 -23.48 13.21 13.15
N ALA A 304 -23.88 14.47 13.41
CA ALA A 304 -23.01 15.64 13.29
C ALA A 304 -22.31 15.82 11.92
N ALA A 305 -22.95 15.47 10.81
CA ALA A 305 -22.36 15.57 9.48
C ALA A 305 -22.24 17.01 8.94
N GLY A 306 -22.93 17.99 9.54
CA GLY A 306 -22.88 19.37 9.08
C GLY A 306 -23.20 19.52 7.59
N ILE A 307 -22.42 20.32 6.85
CA ILE A 307 -22.55 20.46 5.40
C ILE A 307 -22.28 19.16 4.65
N GLY A 308 -21.60 18.19 5.27
CA GLY A 308 -21.35 16.87 4.72
C GLY A 308 -22.59 16.00 4.55
N ALA A 309 -23.72 16.36 5.16
CA ALA A 309 -25.01 15.73 4.92
C ALA A 309 -25.64 16.16 3.57
N GLY A 310 -25.24 17.30 3.02
CA GLY A 310 -25.90 17.89 1.87
C GLY A 310 -27.37 18.15 2.19
N SER A 311 -28.26 17.75 1.28
CA SER A 311 -29.73 17.78 1.47
C SER A 311 -30.30 16.38 1.79
N PHE A 312 -29.47 15.38 2.10
CA PHE A 312 -29.87 13.99 2.27
C PHE A 312 -30.18 13.65 3.73
N LYS A 313 -31.10 12.70 3.93
CA LYS A 313 -31.55 12.28 5.27
C LYS A 313 -30.77 11.11 5.85
N PHE A 314 -30.29 10.21 5.01
CA PHE A 314 -29.71 8.94 5.44
C PHE A 314 -28.30 8.74 4.93
N ASP A 315 -27.46 8.10 5.73
CA ASP A 315 -26.11 7.73 5.34
C ASP A 315 -26.15 6.81 4.10
N VAL A 316 -27.05 5.82 4.11
CA VAL A 316 -27.38 4.93 2.98
C VAL A 316 -28.92 4.91 2.81
N ASN A 317 -29.39 5.33 1.65
CA ASN A 317 -30.81 5.35 1.27
C ASN A 317 -31.06 4.21 0.27
N PRO A 318 -31.63 3.04 0.66
CA PRO A 318 -31.83 1.91 -0.22
C PRO A 318 -32.54 2.26 -1.52
N GLY A 319 -32.06 1.72 -2.65
CA GLY A 319 -32.58 2.02 -3.98
C GLY A 319 -32.24 3.44 -4.50
N LYS A 320 -31.43 4.23 -3.76
CA LYS A 320 -31.14 5.61 -4.11
C LYS A 320 -29.66 5.96 -3.84
N GLY A 321 -28.75 5.29 -4.54
CA GLY A 321 -27.32 5.44 -4.37
C GLY A 321 -26.85 6.88 -4.44
N LYS A 322 -27.27 7.64 -5.45
CA LYS A 322 -26.94 9.07 -5.62
C LYS A 322 -27.56 10.02 -4.58
N ALA A 323 -28.59 9.56 -3.87
CA ALA A 323 -29.27 10.31 -2.81
C ALA A 323 -28.91 9.78 -1.42
N SER A 324 -27.69 9.27 -1.26
CA SER A 324 -27.10 8.79 -0.03
C SER A 324 -25.94 9.68 0.40
N ILE A 325 -25.82 9.97 1.70
CA ILE A 325 -24.74 10.81 2.25
C ILE A 325 -23.39 10.17 2.00
N LEU A 326 -23.28 8.84 2.10
CA LEU A 326 -22.06 8.08 1.87
C LEU A 326 -21.46 8.39 0.48
N THR A 327 -22.23 8.24 -0.58
CA THR A 327 -21.78 8.50 -1.96
C THR A 327 -21.58 9.99 -2.24
N TYR A 328 -22.41 10.85 -1.68
CA TYR A 328 -22.24 12.30 -1.75
C TYR A 328 -20.88 12.73 -1.20
N ARG A 329 -20.50 12.23 -0.02
CA ARG A 329 -19.20 12.52 0.60
C ARG A 329 -18.03 11.91 -0.16
N MET A 330 -18.20 10.68 -0.69
CA MET A 330 -17.19 10.04 -1.52
C MET A 330 -16.94 10.83 -2.82
N ASN A 331 -17.99 11.41 -3.40
CA ASN A 331 -17.96 12.16 -4.67
C ASN A 331 -17.64 13.66 -4.46
N SER A 332 -16.88 14.00 -3.44
CA SER A 332 -16.48 15.37 -3.15
C SER A 332 -14.98 15.45 -2.84
N VAL A 333 -14.36 16.58 -3.20
CA VAL A 333 -13.01 16.98 -2.76
C VAL A 333 -13.03 18.20 -1.84
N HIS A 334 -14.23 18.70 -1.49
CA HIS A 334 -14.38 19.81 -0.58
C HIS A 334 -14.03 19.38 0.86
N PRO A 335 -13.11 20.04 1.57
CA PRO A 335 -12.61 19.62 2.89
C PRO A 335 -13.69 19.38 3.95
N GLY A 336 -14.79 20.15 3.93
CA GLY A 336 -15.91 19.97 4.87
C GLY A 336 -16.93 18.90 4.49
N ILE A 337 -16.78 18.27 3.31
CA ILE A 337 -17.73 17.29 2.76
C ILE A 337 -17.07 15.95 2.52
N MET A 338 -15.87 15.95 1.94
CA MET A 338 -15.22 14.73 1.44
C MET A 338 -14.99 13.65 2.51
N MET A 339 -15.15 12.38 2.10
CA MET A 339 -14.70 11.18 2.83
C MET A 339 -13.95 10.24 1.90
N PRO A 340 -12.79 9.71 2.31
CA PRO A 340 -12.00 10.07 3.51
C PRO A 340 -11.57 11.54 3.54
N GLU A 341 -11.43 12.10 4.74
CA GLU A 341 -11.03 13.52 4.95
C GLU A 341 -9.56 13.76 4.64
N VAL A 342 -8.74 12.70 4.71
CA VAL A 342 -7.30 12.73 4.46
C VAL A 342 -6.90 11.57 3.54
N GLY A 343 -5.72 11.70 2.91
CA GLY A 343 -5.13 10.63 2.10
C GLY A 343 -5.56 10.63 0.63
N ARG A 344 -6.35 11.61 0.20
CA ARG A 344 -6.70 11.85 -1.20
C ARG A 344 -6.94 13.33 -1.50
N VAL A 345 -6.75 13.72 -2.73
CA VAL A 345 -7.09 15.03 -3.31
C VAL A 345 -7.98 14.89 -4.55
N SER A 346 -8.27 13.66 -4.98
CA SER A 346 -9.11 13.33 -6.13
C SER A 346 -10.29 12.43 -5.73
N ILE A 347 -11.27 12.31 -6.61
CA ILE A 347 -12.42 11.40 -6.46
C ILE A 347 -12.05 10.05 -7.07
N HIS A 348 -12.39 8.95 -6.38
CA HIS A 348 -12.35 7.61 -6.94
C HIS A 348 -13.66 7.30 -7.65
N HIS A 349 -13.76 7.70 -8.91
CA HIS A 349 -15.01 7.62 -9.68
C HIS A 349 -15.56 6.19 -9.76
N GLU A 350 -14.70 5.20 -9.96
CA GLU A 350 -15.05 3.78 -10.03
C GLU A 350 -15.56 3.25 -8.68
N GLY A 351 -14.94 3.72 -7.59
CA GLY A 351 -15.39 3.41 -6.23
C GLY A 351 -16.75 4.01 -5.92
N VAL A 352 -16.99 5.27 -6.30
CA VAL A 352 -18.30 5.92 -6.15
C VAL A 352 -19.36 5.14 -6.93
N ALA A 353 -19.10 4.84 -8.21
CA ALA A 353 -20.03 4.09 -9.05
C ALA A 353 -20.31 2.66 -8.52
N LEU A 354 -19.32 2.00 -7.90
CA LEU A 354 -19.50 0.71 -7.25
C LEU A 354 -20.49 0.80 -6.09
N ILE A 355 -20.29 1.80 -5.22
CA ILE A 355 -21.12 1.95 -4.00
C ILE A 355 -22.51 2.47 -4.36
N GLU A 356 -22.66 3.36 -5.34
CA GLU A 356 -23.97 3.76 -5.86
C GLU A 356 -24.79 2.54 -6.30
N ARG A 357 -24.21 1.69 -7.18
CA ARG A 357 -24.88 0.47 -7.66
C ARG A 357 -25.20 -0.51 -6.54
N TRP A 358 -24.33 -0.63 -5.55
CA TRP A 358 -24.57 -1.49 -4.40
C TRP A 358 -25.77 -1.00 -3.58
N ILE A 359 -25.87 0.31 -3.33
CA ILE A 359 -26.98 0.94 -2.60
C ILE A 359 -28.29 0.81 -3.42
N ASP A 360 -28.22 0.97 -4.74
CA ASP A 360 -29.38 0.82 -5.63
C ASP A 360 -29.95 -0.59 -5.62
N GLY A 361 -29.16 -1.59 -5.25
CA GLY A 361 -29.54 -3.00 -5.12
C GLY A 361 -29.95 -3.45 -3.71
N LEU A 362 -29.97 -2.52 -2.73
CA LEU A 362 -30.43 -2.81 -1.35
C LEU A 362 -32.00 -2.72 -1.20
#